data_a14618438839ae4afc7e14541f6854c7
#
_entry.id   a14618438839ae4afc7e14541f6854c7
#
_cell.length_a   1.000
_cell.length_b   1.000
_cell.length_c   1.000
_cell.angle_alpha   90.00
_cell.angle_beta   90.00
_cell.angle_gamma   90.00
#
_symmetry.space_group_name_H-M   'P 1'
#
loop_
_entity.id
_entity.type
_entity.pdbx_description
1 polymer ?
#
loop_
_entity_poly.entity_id
_entity_poly.type
_entity_poly.pdbx_seq_one_letter_code
_entity_poly.pdbx_strand_id
1 'polypeptide(L)'
;VISEDLVIRSQPGEEGSLAHRGHMPLGYYGDPRKTAETFVMVEGSRWVLTGDRARIDTTGEYVVLGRGSQCINTGGEKVYPEEVEETARRYPPVQDVVVVGLPDERWGSKVVAVVQVQQGHEFDLQKFEKICRSNLSGYKLPRAVYLATEVKRSPAGKADYRWAKAYAAEHVPLSAIEA
;
A
#
# COMPACT_ATOMS: atom_id res chain seq x y z
N VAL A 1 14.28 -11.20 1.61
CA VAL A 1 13.07 -11.19 0.74
C VAL A 1 13.28 -12.14 -0.43
N ILE A 2 12.20 -12.53 -1.10
CA ILE A 2 12.23 -13.40 -2.29
C ILE A 2 11.66 -12.62 -3.48
N SER A 3 12.42 -12.60 -4.57
CA SER A 3 12.01 -11.95 -5.82
C SER A 3 10.92 -12.76 -6.57
N GLU A 4 10.34 -12.17 -7.64
CA GLU A 4 9.30 -12.84 -8.44
C GLU A 4 9.81 -14.08 -9.17
N ASP A 5 11.11 -14.12 -9.50
CA ASP A 5 11.81 -15.26 -10.10
C ASP A 5 12.33 -16.28 -9.06
N LEU A 6 11.82 -16.22 -7.84
CA LEU A 6 12.14 -17.12 -6.72
C LEU A 6 13.65 -17.13 -6.35
N VAL A 7 14.28 -15.97 -6.36
CA VAL A 7 15.67 -15.79 -5.90
C VAL A 7 15.67 -15.09 -4.54
N ILE A 8 16.48 -15.58 -3.60
CA ILE A 8 16.68 -14.93 -2.32
C ILE A 8 17.47 -13.63 -2.52
N ARG A 9 16.92 -12.53 -2.03
CA ARG A 9 17.55 -11.21 -2.01
C ARG A 9 17.89 -10.84 -0.57
N SER A 10 19.12 -10.41 -0.35
CA SER A 10 19.65 -10.15 1.00
C SER A 10 20.49 -8.87 1.11
N GLN A 11 20.64 -8.13 -0.01
CA GLN A 11 21.43 -6.90 -0.02
C GLN A 11 20.58 -5.65 0.24
N PRO A 12 21.14 -4.60 0.85
CA PRO A 12 20.47 -3.31 1.00
C PRO A 12 19.94 -2.77 -0.33
N GLY A 13 18.74 -2.21 -0.31
CA GLY A 13 18.04 -1.69 -1.48
C GLY A 13 17.23 -2.71 -2.26
N GLU A 14 17.43 -4.02 -2.04
CA GLU A 14 16.68 -5.05 -2.72
C GLU A 14 15.26 -5.18 -2.18
N GLU A 15 14.30 -5.36 -3.08
CA GLU A 15 12.88 -5.54 -2.77
C GLU A 15 12.39 -6.92 -3.20
N GLY A 16 11.39 -7.42 -2.49
CA GLY A 16 10.79 -8.71 -2.82
C GLY A 16 9.57 -9.02 -1.96
N SER A 17 9.05 -10.23 -2.14
CA SER A 17 8.04 -10.79 -1.23
C SER A 17 8.67 -11.10 0.12
N LEU A 18 8.07 -10.59 1.18
CA LEU A 18 8.46 -10.98 2.53
C LEU A 18 8.15 -12.47 2.72
N ALA A 19 9.16 -13.22 3.11
CA ALA A 19 9.06 -14.66 3.27
C ALA A 19 9.78 -15.13 4.53
N HIS A 20 9.32 -16.23 5.09
CA HIS A 20 10.05 -16.89 6.17
C HIS A 20 10.11 -18.41 5.95
N ARG A 21 11.04 -19.08 6.61
CA ARG A 21 11.17 -20.53 6.66
C ARG A 21 11.18 -21.02 8.10
N GLY A 22 10.99 -22.31 8.30
CA GLY A 22 10.96 -22.94 9.62
C GLY A 22 9.66 -23.70 9.84
N HIS A 23 9.08 -23.59 11.03
CA HIS A 23 7.80 -24.22 11.32
C HIS A 23 6.68 -23.50 10.58
N MET A 24 6.03 -24.18 9.65
CA MET A 24 4.95 -23.65 8.83
C MET A 24 3.90 -24.73 8.56
N PRO A 25 2.64 -24.34 8.28
CA PRO A 25 1.58 -25.27 7.88
C PRO A 25 1.95 -26.07 6.63
N LEU A 26 1.33 -27.23 6.45
CA LEU A 26 1.48 -28.04 5.24
C LEU A 26 0.85 -27.35 4.02
N GLY A 27 -0.20 -26.56 4.24
CA GLY A 27 -0.90 -25.84 3.17
C GLY A 27 -2.27 -25.35 3.61
N TYR A 28 -3.04 -24.86 2.66
CA TYR A 28 -4.45 -24.51 2.84
C TYR A 28 -5.32 -25.76 2.66
N TYR A 29 -6.25 -25.96 3.58
CA TYR A 29 -7.18 -27.09 3.51
C TYR A 29 -8.07 -26.97 2.25
N GLY A 30 -8.06 -28.03 1.44
CA GLY A 30 -8.87 -28.10 0.23
C GLY A 30 -8.48 -27.14 -0.89
N ASP A 31 -7.35 -26.41 -0.78
CA ASP A 31 -6.90 -25.45 -1.79
C ASP A 31 -5.43 -25.68 -2.19
N PRO A 32 -5.18 -26.65 -3.09
CA PRO A 32 -3.83 -26.96 -3.54
C PRO A 32 -3.21 -25.83 -4.35
N ARG A 33 -4.03 -25.04 -5.08
CA ARG A 33 -3.55 -23.91 -5.87
C ARG A 33 -2.98 -22.83 -4.97
N LYS A 34 -3.76 -22.36 -4.00
CA LYS A 34 -3.32 -21.38 -3.01
C LYS A 34 -2.15 -21.87 -2.19
N THR A 35 -2.11 -23.19 -1.89
CA THR A 35 -0.96 -23.82 -1.23
C THR A 35 0.30 -23.66 -2.05
N ALA A 36 0.28 -23.99 -3.35
CA ALA A 36 1.43 -23.87 -4.22
C ALA A 36 1.88 -22.42 -4.42
N GLU A 37 0.95 -21.48 -4.51
CA GLU A 37 1.23 -20.04 -4.63
C GLU A 37 1.84 -19.44 -3.35
N THR A 38 1.51 -19.99 -2.18
CA THR A 38 1.96 -19.46 -0.89
C THR A 38 3.23 -20.15 -0.36
N PHE A 39 3.34 -21.46 -0.55
CA PHE A 39 4.46 -22.25 -0.04
C PHE A 39 5.35 -22.69 -1.20
N VAL A 40 6.44 -21.96 -1.40
CA VAL A 40 7.34 -22.12 -2.54
C VAL A 40 8.64 -22.84 -2.14
N MET A 41 9.27 -23.49 -3.09
CA MET A 41 10.61 -24.06 -2.94
C MET A 41 11.63 -23.07 -3.52
N VAL A 42 12.59 -22.62 -2.70
CA VAL A 42 13.68 -21.76 -3.12
C VAL A 42 14.97 -22.32 -2.54
N GLU A 43 15.96 -22.56 -3.40
CA GLU A 43 17.27 -23.10 -3.03
C GLU A 43 17.17 -24.38 -2.15
N GLY A 44 16.28 -25.29 -2.54
CA GLY A 44 16.10 -26.57 -1.82
C GLY A 44 15.38 -26.48 -0.48
N SER A 45 14.95 -25.29 -0.07
CA SER A 45 14.21 -25.04 1.17
C SER A 45 12.78 -24.58 0.89
N ARG A 46 11.85 -24.96 1.76
CA ARG A 46 10.46 -24.53 1.69
C ARG A 46 10.29 -23.20 2.42
N TRP A 47 9.63 -22.25 1.76
CA TRP A 47 9.35 -20.91 2.25
C TRP A 47 7.86 -20.62 2.20
N VAL A 48 7.37 -19.79 3.13
CA VAL A 48 6.02 -19.21 3.03
C VAL A 48 6.14 -17.75 2.65
N LEU A 49 5.44 -17.37 1.57
CA LEU A 49 5.26 -15.98 1.17
C LEU A 49 4.12 -15.38 1.98
N THR A 50 4.38 -14.29 2.72
CA THR A 50 3.37 -13.66 3.60
C THR A 50 2.29 -12.90 2.82
N GLY A 51 2.56 -12.59 1.55
CA GLY A 51 1.76 -11.71 0.72
C GLY A 51 2.10 -10.23 0.89
N ASP A 52 3.01 -9.91 1.81
CA ASP A 52 3.54 -8.58 2.00
C ASP A 52 4.82 -8.40 1.17
N ARG A 53 5.07 -7.17 0.75
CA ARG A 53 6.34 -6.76 0.10
C ARG A 53 7.22 -6.07 1.12
N ALA A 54 8.52 -6.29 1.01
CA ALA A 54 9.49 -5.63 1.87
C ALA A 54 10.73 -5.23 1.07
N ARG A 55 11.44 -4.23 1.58
CA ARG A 55 12.75 -3.80 1.14
C ARG A 55 13.75 -4.00 2.27
N ILE A 56 14.98 -4.30 1.93
CA ILE A 56 16.10 -4.32 2.89
C ILE A 56 16.68 -2.91 2.93
N ASP A 57 16.78 -2.32 4.10
CA ASP A 57 17.37 -1.01 4.26
C ASP A 57 18.92 -1.07 4.34
N THR A 58 19.56 0.08 4.54
CA THR A 58 21.01 0.20 4.63
C THR A 58 21.60 -0.45 5.90
N THR A 59 20.78 -0.71 6.91
CA THR A 59 21.17 -1.41 8.17
C THR A 59 20.98 -2.92 8.07
N GLY A 60 20.33 -3.40 7.02
CA GLY A 60 19.97 -4.81 6.83
C GLY A 60 18.61 -5.17 7.44
N GLU A 61 17.83 -4.19 7.91
CA GLU A 61 16.48 -4.40 8.44
C GLU A 61 15.45 -4.50 7.32
N TYR A 62 14.36 -5.22 7.59
CA TYR A 62 13.25 -5.37 6.64
C TYR A 62 12.21 -4.30 6.86
N VAL A 63 12.11 -3.37 5.91
CA VAL A 63 11.05 -2.37 5.86
C VAL A 63 9.86 -2.94 5.10
N VAL A 64 8.75 -3.20 5.79
CA VAL A 64 7.52 -3.68 5.16
C VAL A 64 6.90 -2.53 4.38
N LEU A 65 6.70 -2.74 3.07
CA LEU A 65 6.16 -1.73 2.15
C LEU A 65 4.64 -1.77 2.09
N GLY A 66 4.04 -2.96 2.25
CA GLY A 66 2.59 -3.18 2.22
C GLY A 66 2.20 -4.45 1.48
N ARG A 67 0.89 -4.62 1.27
CA ARG A 67 0.33 -5.78 0.57
C ARG A 67 0.58 -5.70 -0.92
N GLY A 68 1.21 -6.74 -1.50
CA GLY A 68 1.45 -6.82 -2.94
C GLY A 68 0.16 -6.73 -3.78
N SER A 69 -0.95 -7.29 -3.28
CA SER A 69 -2.27 -7.25 -3.93
C SER A 69 -2.93 -5.87 -3.94
N GLN A 70 -2.45 -4.92 -3.15
CA GLN A 70 -2.96 -3.54 -3.08
C GLN A 70 -2.03 -2.54 -3.77
N CYS A 71 -0.90 -3.00 -4.29
CA CYS A 71 0.06 -2.17 -4.99
C CYS A 71 -0.59 -1.44 -6.16
N ILE A 72 -0.38 -0.13 -6.23
CA ILE A 72 -0.87 0.75 -7.30
C ILE A 72 0.25 0.90 -8.33
N ASN A 73 -0.02 0.52 -9.58
CA ASN A 73 0.92 0.75 -10.67
C ASN A 73 0.57 2.08 -11.35
N THR A 74 1.40 3.09 -11.17
CA THR A 74 1.22 4.43 -11.72
C THR A 74 2.42 4.81 -12.58
N GLY A 75 2.22 5.00 -13.89
CA GLY A 75 3.29 5.36 -14.82
C GLY A 75 4.48 4.37 -14.86
N GLY A 76 4.25 3.10 -14.58
CA GLY A 76 5.30 2.07 -14.49
C GLY A 76 5.92 1.92 -13.09
N GLU A 77 5.61 2.82 -12.17
CA GLU A 77 6.12 2.80 -10.80
C GLU A 77 5.16 2.06 -9.86
N LYS A 78 5.70 1.38 -8.86
CA LYS A 78 4.93 0.69 -7.82
C LYS A 78 4.74 1.59 -6.60
N VAL A 79 3.49 1.83 -6.22
CA VAL A 79 3.12 2.60 -5.02
C VAL A 79 2.36 1.70 -4.06
N TYR A 80 2.84 1.60 -2.83
CA TYR A 80 2.18 0.86 -1.77
C TYR A 80 1.29 1.83 -0.98
N PRO A 81 -0.04 1.57 -0.90
CA PRO A 81 -0.98 2.44 -0.20
C PRO A 81 -0.55 2.77 1.22
N GLU A 82 -0.04 1.78 1.93
CA GLU A 82 0.33 1.88 3.34
C GLU A 82 1.42 2.94 3.59
N GLU A 83 2.39 3.08 2.69
CA GLU A 83 3.45 4.10 2.77
C GLU A 83 2.86 5.52 2.64
N VAL A 84 1.91 5.68 1.72
CA VAL A 84 1.24 6.96 1.50
C VAL A 84 0.30 7.28 2.65
N GLU A 85 -0.44 6.29 3.15
CA GLU A 85 -1.33 6.41 4.31
C GLU A 85 -0.57 6.80 5.58
N GLU A 86 0.59 6.17 5.84
CA GLU A 86 1.44 6.52 6.98
C GLU A 86 1.89 7.98 6.91
N THR A 87 2.31 8.42 5.73
CA THR A 87 2.69 9.82 5.52
C THR A 87 1.51 10.77 5.69
N ALA A 88 0.35 10.43 5.15
CA ALA A 88 -0.86 11.23 5.26
C ALA A 88 -1.31 11.41 6.73
N ARG A 89 -1.15 10.39 7.57
CA ARG A 89 -1.46 10.46 9.02
C ARG A 89 -0.56 11.41 9.80
N ARG A 90 0.58 11.84 9.24
CA ARG A 90 1.44 12.87 9.88
C ARG A 90 0.81 14.27 9.84
N TYR A 91 -0.22 14.48 9.02
CA TYR A 91 -0.99 15.71 9.02
C TYR A 91 -2.04 15.68 10.14
N PRO A 92 -1.93 16.52 11.20
CA PRO A 92 -2.73 16.38 12.40
C PRO A 92 -4.25 16.34 12.23
N PRO A 93 -4.87 17.09 11.27
CA PRO A 93 -6.30 16.97 11.02
C PRO A 93 -6.77 15.62 10.47
N VAL A 94 -5.88 14.75 9.97
CA VAL A 94 -6.24 13.42 9.47
C VAL A 94 -6.53 12.50 10.66
N GLN A 95 -7.79 12.06 10.78
CA GLN A 95 -8.19 11.04 11.73
C GLN A 95 -7.90 9.65 11.18
N ASP A 96 -8.29 9.42 9.91
CA ASP A 96 -8.01 8.18 9.20
C ASP A 96 -7.92 8.43 7.70
N VAL A 97 -7.25 7.51 6.99
CA VAL A 97 -7.04 7.62 5.55
C VAL A 97 -6.91 6.23 4.92
N VAL A 98 -7.47 6.07 3.74
CA VAL A 98 -7.26 4.92 2.87
C VAL A 98 -6.84 5.42 1.49
N VAL A 99 -5.76 4.83 0.97
CA VAL A 99 -5.19 5.18 -0.33
C VAL A 99 -5.49 4.08 -1.33
N VAL A 100 -5.96 4.46 -2.52
CA VAL A 100 -6.30 3.52 -3.59
C VAL A 100 -5.83 4.02 -4.95
N GLY A 101 -5.69 3.11 -5.90
CA GLY A 101 -5.53 3.45 -7.32
C GLY A 101 -6.88 3.55 -8.01
N LEU A 102 -7.12 4.64 -8.72
CA LEU A 102 -8.22 4.77 -9.68
C LEU A 102 -7.68 4.73 -11.11
N PRO A 103 -8.47 4.24 -12.09
CA PRO A 103 -8.09 4.30 -13.49
C PRO A 103 -7.73 5.73 -13.93
N ASP A 104 -6.69 5.85 -14.73
CA ASP A 104 -6.22 7.12 -15.28
C ASP A 104 -5.65 6.91 -16.68
N GLU A 105 -6.05 7.75 -17.65
CA GLU A 105 -5.65 7.60 -19.05
C GLU A 105 -4.15 7.79 -19.28
N ARG A 106 -3.52 8.69 -18.51
CA ARG A 106 -2.10 9.02 -18.65
C ARG A 106 -1.19 8.04 -17.91
N TRP A 107 -1.59 7.62 -16.71
CA TRP A 107 -0.74 6.88 -15.79
C TRP A 107 -1.16 5.40 -15.63
N GLY A 108 -2.25 4.96 -16.30
CA GLY A 108 -2.88 3.66 -16.08
C GLY A 108 -3.66 3.62 -14.78
N SER A 109 -3.03 4.07 -13.69
CA SER A 109 -3.67 4.30 -12.40
C SER A 109 -3.13 5.56 -11.76
N LYS A 110 -3.99 6.35 -11.12
CA LYS A 110 -3.60 7.49 -10.26
C LYS A 110 -3.82 7.14 -8.80
N VAL A 111 -2.88 7.57 -7.96
CA VAL A 111 -2.97 7.44 -6.51
C VAL A 111 -4.00 8.43 -6.00
N VAL A 112 -4.96 8.01 -5.20
CA VAL A 112 -5.94 8.88 -4.56
C VAL A 112 -6.07 8.56 -3.07
N ALA A 113 -6.36 9.58 -2.25
CA ALA A 113 -6.56 9.44 -0.82
C ALA A 113 -8.02 9.74 -0.44
N VAL A 114 -8.66 8.84 0.31
CA VAL A 114 -9.94 9.07 0.97
C VAL A 114 -9.65 9.32 2.44
N VAL A 115 -9.94 10.53 2.91
CA VAL A 115 -9.52 11.06 4.20
C VAL A 115 -10.73 11.32 5.08
N GLN A 116 -10.68 10.87 6.32
CA GLN A 116 -11.55 11.28 7.41
C GLN A 116 -10.83 12.35 8.24
N VAL A 117 -11.49 13.48 8.43
CA VAL A 117 -10.95 14.60 9.20
C VAL A 117 -11.41 14.49 10.65
N GLN A 118 -10.52 14.81 11.58
CA GLN A 118 -10.85 14.87 13.01
C GLN A 118 -11.94 15.90 13.26
N GLN A 119 -12.88 15.57 14.14
CA GLN A 119 -13.96 16.48 14.53
C GLN A 119 -13.40 17.80 15.07
N GLY A 120 -13.94 18.92 14.56
CA GLY A 120 -13.50 20.25 14.98
C GLY A 120 -12.24 20.77 14.26
N HIS A 121 -11.69 20.02 13.32
CA HIS A 121 -10.56 20.47 12.51
C HIS A 121 -10.99 20.78 11.08
N GLU A 122 -10.36 21.78 10.49
CA GLU A 122 -10.46 22.08 9.07
C GLU A 122 -9.34 21.36 8.30
N PHE A 123 -9.66 20.88 7.11
CA PHE A 123 -8.68 20.25 6.24
C PHE A 123 -8.12 21.27 5.24
N ASP A 124 -6.85 21.61 5.42
CA ASP A 124 -6.09 22.48 4.51
C ASP A 124 -5.28 21.61 3.54
N LEU A 125 -5.73 21.59 2.28
CA LEU A 125 -5.10 20.74 1.25
C LEU A 125 -3.63 21.13 0.99
N GLN A 126 -3.28 22.43 1.03
CA GLN A 126 -1.90 22.87 0.77
C GLN A 126 -0.95 22.40 1.86
N LYS A 127 -1.38 22.43 3.12
CA LYS A 127 -0.59 21.89 4.23
C LYS A 127 -0.44 20.38 4.16
N PHE A 128 -1.53 19.67 3.83
CA PHE A 128 -1.51 18.23 3.60
C PHE A 128 -0.53 17.87 2.47
N GLU A 129 -0.65 18.52 1.33
CA GLU A 129 0.23 18.32 0.19
C GLU A 129 1.71 18.59 0.53
N LYS A 130 2.00 19.66 1.27
CA LYS A 130 3.36 19.96 1.71
C LYS A 130 3.97 18.84 2.55
N ILE A 131 3.19 18.23 3.45
CA ILE A 131 3.64 17.09 4.25
C ILE A 131 3.90 15.88 3.37
N CYS A 132 3.00 15.59 2.42
CA CYS A 132 3.20 14.49 1.49
C CYS A 132 4.46 14.71 0.62
N ARG A 133 4.66 15.89 0.05
CA ARG A 133 5.83 16.22 -0.78
C ARG A 133 7.15 16.15 -0.03
N SER A 134 7.16 16.46 1.25
CA SER A 134 8.38 16.40 2.08
C SER A 134 8.82 14.98 2.42
N ASN A 135 7.94 13.97 2.26
CA ASN A 135 8.18 12.60 2.73
C ASN A 135 8.01 11.53 1.64
N LEU A 136 7.44 11.88 0.47
CA LEU A 136 7.16 10.94 -0.61
C LEU A 136 7.80 11.41 -1.92
N SER A 137 8.23 10.45 -2.73
CA SER A 137 8.60 10.73 -4.13
C SER A 137 7.38 11.21 -4.93
N GLY A 138 7.59 12.05 -5.93
CA GLY A 138 6.53 12.73 -6.68
C GLY A 138 5.47 11.80 -7.28
N TYR A 139 5.86 10.60 -7.74
CA TYR A 139 4.93 9.61 -8.30
C TYR A 139 4.03 8.94 -7.24
N LYS A 140 4.41 9.00 -5.95
CA LYS A 140 3.64 8.45 -4.82
C LYS A 140 2.60 9.42 -4.28
N LEU A 141 2.65 10.70 -4.68
CA LEU A 141 1.73 11.71 -4.17
C LEU A 141 0.29 11.40 -4.59
N PRO A 142 -0.68 11.52 -3.66
CA PRO A 142 -2.09 11.47 -4.03
C PRO A 142 -2.42 12.56 -5.06
N ARG A 143 -2.96 12.17 -6.21
CA ARG A 143 -3.39 13.10 -7.28
C ARG A 143 -4.76 13.70 -7.01
N ALA A 144 -5.52 13.10 -6.12
CA ALA A 144 -6.80 13.61 -5.67
C ALA A 144 -7.03 13.23 -4.21
N VAL A 145 -7.71 14.12 -3.47
CA VAL A 145 -8.09 13.90 -2.08
C VAL A 145 -9.60 14.00 -1.98
N TYR A 146 -10.22 13.00 -1.39
CA TYR A 146 -11.65 12.93 -1.12
C TYR A 146 -11.88 12.99 0.38
N LEU A 147 -12.78 13.85 0.83
CA LEU A 147 -13.15 13.90 2.24
C LEU A 147 -14.37 12.99 2.50
N ALA A 148 -14.24 12.10 3.46
CA ALA A 148 -15.31 11.23 3.91
C ALA A 148 -15.64 11.54 5.38
N THR A 149 -16.91 11.41 5.74
CA THR A 149 -17.35 11.53 7.14
C THR A 149 -16.81 10.41 8.00
N GLU A 150 -16.59 9.23 7.39
CA GLU A 150 -16.05 8.05 8.05
C GLU A 150 -15.30 7.18 7.03
N VAL A 151 -14.07 6.79 7.36
CA VAL A 151 -13.32 5.77 6.59
C VAL A 151 -13.78 4.39 7.05
N LYS A 152 -14.20 3.56 6.09
CA LYS A 152 -14.69 2.21 6.40
C LYS A 152 -13.54 1.23 6.60
N ARG A 153 -13.67 0.47 7.69
CA ARG A 153 -12.76 -0.62 8.03
C ARG A 153 -13.55 -1.89 8.35
N SER A 154 -12.93 -3.04 8.13
CA SER A 154 -13.50 -4.31 8.59
C SER A 154 -13.57 -4.35 10.12
N PRO A 155 -14.35 -5.27 10.72
CA PRO A 155 -14.37 -5.47 12.17
C PRO A 155 -12.99 -5.74 12.78
N ALA A 156 -12.05 -6.26 11.99
CA ALA A 156 -10.66 -6.49 12.39
C ALA A 156 -9.74 -5.26 12.18
N GLY A 157 -10.31 -4.07 11.90
CA GLY A 157 -9.56 -2.81 11.71
C GLY A 157 -8.86 -2.67 10.36
N LYS A 158 -9.01 -3.64 9.43
CA LYS A 158 -8.37 -3.55 8.10
C LYS A 158 -9.10 -2.57 7.20
N ALA A 159 -8.35 -1.77 6.44
CA ALA A 159 -8.90 -0.84 5.45
C ALA A 159 -9.79 -1.55 4.42
N ASP A 160 -10.95 -0.97 4.14
CA ASP A 160 -11.82 -1.45 3.05
C ASP A 160 -11.48 -0.72 1.75
N TYR A 161 -10.49 -1.24 1.04
CA TYR A 161 -10.04 -0.70 -0.25
C TYR A 161 -11.13 -0.74 -1.33
N ARG A 162 -12.07 -1.70 -1.25
CA ARG A 162 -13.21 -1.77 -2.19
C ARG A 162 -14.14 -0.58 -1.98
N TRP A 163 -14.50 -0.34 -0.72
CA TRP A 163 -15.30 0.83 -0.37
C TRP A 163 -14.62 2.13 -0.80
N ALA A 164 -13.32 2.30 -0.50
CA ALA A 164 -12.59 3.52 -0.84
C ALA A 164 -12.55 3.80 -2.35
N LYS A 165 -12.40 2.75 -3.18
CA LYS A 165 -12.48 2.88 -4.65
C LYS A 165 -13.87 3.31 -5.11
N ALA A 166 -14.93 2.69 -4.59
CA ALA A 166 -16.30 3.04 -4.93
C ALA A 166 -16.61 4.48 -4.50
N TYR A 167 -16.23 4.84 -3.26
CA TYR A 167 -16.42 6.19 -2.74
C TYR A 167 -15.77 7.24 -3.63
N ALA A 168 -14.49 7.06 -3.97
CA ALA A 168 -13.75 8.01 -4.81
C ALA A 168 -14.26 8.06 -6.27
N ALA A 169 -14.88 7.00 -6.78
CA ALA A 169 -15.51 6.99 -8.11
C ALA A 169 -16.85 7.75 -8.15
N GLU A 170 -17.57 7.83 -7.03
CA GLU A 170 -18.90 8.43 -6.93
C GLU A 170 -18.89 9.89 -6.43
N HIS A 171 -17.76 10.36 -5.87
CA HIS A 171 -17.66 11.68 -5.24
C HIS A 171 -16.68 12.59 -6.00
N VAL A 172 -16.87 13.89 -5.80
CA VAL A 172 -15.97 14.91 -6.35
C VAL A 172 -14.80 15.09 -5.39
N PRO A 173 -13.55 15.08 -5.87
CA PRO A 173 -12.39 15.35 -5.02
C PRO A 173 -12.40 16.80 -4.53
N LEU A 174 -11.79 17.03 -3.36
CA LEU A 174 -11.59 18.37 -2.81
C LEU A 174 -10.79 19.26 -3.78
N SER A 175 -9.75 18.71 -4.39
CA SER A 175 -9.12 19.18 -5.62
C SER A 175 -8.18 18.14 -6.20
N ALA A 176 -7.79 18.31 -7.46
CA ALA A 176 -6.70 17.54 -8.07
C ALA A 176 -5.37 18.20 -7.67
N ILE A 177 -4.41 17.39 -7.18
CA ILE A 177 -3.03 17.83 -6.95
C ILE A 177 -2.31 17.73 -8.29
N GLU A 178 -1.98 18.89 -8.87
CA GLU A 178 -1.19 18.94 -10.11
C GLU A 178 0.24 18.44 -9.88
N ALA A 179 0.79 17.79 -10.90
CA ALA A 179 2.11 17.16 -10.85
C ALA A 179 3.26 18.17 -10.94
#